data_ab22b6d2aac073ff28e2cc1063a5418e
#
_entry.id   ab22b6d2aac073ff28e2cc1063a5418e
#
_cell.length_a   1.000
_cell.length_b   1.000
_cell.length_c   1.000
_cell.angle_alpha   90.00
_cell.angle_beta   90.00
_cell.angle_gamma   90.00
#
_symmetry.space_group_name_H-M   'P 1'
#
loop_
_entity.id
_entity.type
_entity.pdbx_description
1 polymer ?
#
loop_
_entity_poly.entity_id
_entity_poly.type
_entity_poly.pdbx_seq_one_letter_code
_entity_poly.pdbx_strand_id
1 'polypeptide(L)'
;SSIFIVKNFDPSQDYRILLAVDDSPGTSRAIKYGARVAQAFNIGVDILTVSKNEEFRDGYKGAAHRAAKFLRRSGIDAKNIFKVGDPSDTIVEIATNNHIIIMGASTRSPLKKFFIGSKPLDVMENCSCPILIVK
;
A
#
# COMPACT_ATOMS: atom_id res chain seq x y z
N SER A 1 12.62 2.34 -11.48
CA SER A 1 12.85 3.43 -10.52
C SER A 1 11.65 3.64 -9.60
N SER A 2 11.91 4.09 -8.40
CA SER A 2 10.87 4.36 -7.41
C SER A 2 10.81 5.86 -7.11
N ILE A 3 9.61 6.33 -6.78
CA ILE A 3 9.41 7.72 -6.36
C ILE A 3 9.07 7.68 -4.87
N PHE A 4 9.86 8.39 -4.05
CA PHE A 4 9.62 8.50 -2.62
C PHE A 4 9.20 9.92 -2.28
N ILE A 5 8.01 10.06 -1.75
CA ILE A 5 7.46 11.35 -1.35
C ILE A 5 7.37 11.37 0.17
N VAL A 6 8.14 12.24 0.80
CA VAL A 6 8.20 12.35 2.25
C VAL A 6 7.40 13.57 2.70
N LYS A 7 6.43 13.34 3.57
CA LYS A 7 5.68 14.39 4.26
C LYS A 7 5.74 14.10 5.75
N ASN A 8 6.11 15.08 6.53
CA ASN A 8 6.06 14.99 8.00
C ASN A 8 6.74 13.73 8.57
N PHE A 9 7.83 13.27 7.94
CA PHE A 9 8.56 12.12 8.43
C PHE A 9 9.32 12.49 9.70
N ASP A 10 9.06 11.74 10.78
CA ASP A 10 9.73 11.91 12.06
C ASP A 10 10.50 10.63 12.39
N PRO A 11 11.85 10.66 12.36
CA PRO A 11 12.65 9.46 12.63
C PRO A 11 12.47 8.88 14.03
N SER A 12 11.97 9.66 14.98
CA SER A 12 11.74 9.19 16.35
C SER A 12 10.38 8.51 16.53
N GLN A 13 9.50 8.60 15.54
CA GLN A 13 8.16 8.04 15.61
C GLN A 13 8.16 6.58 15.20
N ASP A 14 7.30 5.78 15.84
CA ASP A 14 7.07 4.39 15.44
C ASP A 14 6.13 4.34 14.24
N TYR A 15 6.59 3.71 13.17
CA TYR A 15 5.81 3.55 11.94
C TYR A 15 5.42 2.11 11.70
N ARG A 16 4.34 1.94 10.94
CA ARG A 16 4.01 0.71 10.23
C ARG A 16 3.86 1.04 8.76
N ILE A 17 4.08 0.06 7.90
CA ILE A 17 3.85 0.23 6.47
C ILE A 17 2.37 -0.01 6.20
N LEU A 18 1.75 0.89 5.43
CA LEU A 18 0.44 0.64 4.82
C LEU A 18 0.69 0.25 3.36
N LEU A 19 0.62 -1.04 3.08
CA LEU A 19 0.91 -1.60 1.77
C LEU A 19 -0.38 -1.80 1.00
N ALA A 20 -0.57 -1.03 -0.07
CA ALA A 20 -1.73 -1.20 -0.94
C ALA A 20 -1.49 -2.36 -1.90
N VAL A 21 -2.35 -3.36 -1.84
CA VAL A 21 -2.23 -4.59 -2.64
C VAL A 21 -3.48 -4.74 -3.50
N ASP A 22 -3.27 -4.99 -4.79
CA ASP A 22 -4.32 -5.35 -5.73
C ASP A 22 -3.89 -6.59 -6.52
N ASP A 23 -4.62 -6.96 -7.54
CA ASP A 23 -4.30 -8.12 -8.37
C ASP A 23 -3.47 -7.75 -9.61
N SER A 24 -2.93 -6.54 -9.66
CA SER A 24 -2.12 -6.08 -10.79
C SER A 24 -0.67 -6.54 -10.69
N PRO A 25 0.07 -6.55 -11.82
CA PRO A 25 1.49 -6.92 -11.81
C PRO A 25 2.38 -6.03 -10.95
N GLY A 26 2.02 -4.76 -10.79
CA GLY A 26 2.80 -3.82 -9.97
C GLY A 26 2.80 -4.15 -8.48
N THR A 27 1.77 -4.87 -8.02
CA THR A 27 1.66 -5.30 -6.63
C THR A 27 2.84 -6.15 -6.18
N SER A 28 3.32 -7.05 -7.02
CA SER A 28 4.44 -7.92 -6.68
C SER A 28 5.70 -7.12 -6.33
N ARG A 29 5.99 -6.07 -7.09
CA ARG A 29 7.14 -5.20 -6.80
C ARG A 29 6.93 -4.39 -5.53
N ALA A 30 5.73 -3.88 -5.32
CA ALA A 30 5.39 -3.14 -4.10
C ALA A 30 5.55 -4.00 -2.86
N ILE A 31 5.13 -5.27 -2.92
CA ILE A 31 5.28 -6.22 -1.81
C ILE A 31 6.76 -6.44 -1.49
N LYS A 32 7.60 -6.64 -2.49
CA LYS A 32 9.04 -6.85 -2.29
C LYS A 32 9.72 -5.62 -1.67
N TYR A 33 9.38 -4.43 -2.15
CA TYR A 33 9.89 -3.19 -1.56
C TYR A 33 9.39 -2.99 -0.14
N GLY A 34 8.12 -3.28 0.09
CA GLY A 34 7.54 -3.23 1.43
C GLY A 34 8.26 -4.15 2.40
N ALA A 35 8.60 -5.36 1.96
CA ALA A 35 9.35 -6.30 2.76
C ALA A 35 10.75 -5.75 3.11
N ARG A 36 11.45 -5.18 2.14
CA ARG A 36 12.77 -4.58 2.37
C ARG A 36 12.72 -3.43 3.36
N VAL A 37 11.75 -2.54 3.20
CA VAL A 37 11.59 -1.40 4.12
C VAL A 37 11.23 -1.89 5.51
N ALA A 38 10.31 -2.85 5.62
CA ALA A 38 9.92 -3.43 6.91
C ALA A 38 11.10 -4.06 7.64
N GLN A 39 11.94 -4.80 6.92
CA GLN A 39 13.13 -5.42 7.50
C GLN A 39 14.19 -4.39 7.88
N ALA A 40 14.42 -3.39 7.03
CA ALA A 40 15.42 -2.36 7.29
C ALA A 40 15.08 -1.53 8.52
N PHE A 41 13.81 -1.21 8.72
CA PHE A 41 13.35 -0.41 9.87
C PHE A 41 12.81 -1.25 11.02
N ASN A 42 12.74 -2.57 10.86
CA ASN A 42 12.17 -3.48 11.84
C ASN A 42 10.76 -3.09 12.26
N ILE A 43 9.89 -2.88 11.27
CA ILE A 43 8.50 -2.47 11.47
C ILE A 43 7.54 -3.46 10.82
N GLY A 44 6.28 -3.45 11.27
CA GLY A 44 5.24 -4.29 10.71
C GLY A 44 4.55 -3.68 9.51
N VAL A 45 3.69 -4.47 8.88
CA VAL A 45 2.97 -4.10 7.65
C VAL A 45 1.47 -4.32 7.85
N ASP A 46 0.69 -3.30 7.53
CA ASP A 46 -0.75 -3.39 7.36
C ASP A 46 -1.02 -3.50 5.86
N ILE A 47 -1.55 -4.64 5.44
CA ILE A 47 -1.86 -4.88 4.03
C ILE A 47 -3.27 -4.39 3.78
N LEU A 48 -3.41 -3.35 2.96
CA LEU A 48 -4.71 -2.81 2.60
C LEU A 48 -5.08 -3.27 1.19
N THR A 49 -6.19 -3.96 1.08
CA THR A 49 -6.76 -4.41 -0.18
C THR A 49 -8.15 -3.81 -0.33
N VAL A 50 -8.36 -3.08 -1.41
CA VAL A 50 -9.63 -2.41 -1.67
C VAL A 50 -10.22 -2.97 -2.95
N SER A 51 -11.39 -3.61 -2.84
CA SER A 51 -12.15 -4.07 -4.00
C SER A 51 -13.20 -3.01 -4.35
N LYS A 52 -13.32 -2.70 -5.64
CA LYS A 52 -14.32 -1.71 -6.10
C LYS A 52 -15.75 -2.16 -5.80
N ASN A 53 -16.00 -3.47 -5.87
CA ASN A 53 -17.30 -4.04 -5.57
C ASN A 53 -17.14 -5.48 -5.10
N GLU A 54 -18.25 -6.08 -4.65
CA GLU A 54 -18.25 -7.45 -4.13
C GLU A 54 -17.92 -8.51 -5.18
N GLU A 55 -18.14 -8.22 -6.47
CA GLU A 55 -17.87 -9.19 -7.54
C GLU A 55 -16.39 -9.57 -7.66
N PHE A 56 -15.49 -8.63 -7.36
CA PHE A 56 -14.05 -8.84 -7.47
C PHE A 56 -13.40 -9.24 -6.15
N ARG A 57 -14.21 -9.43 -5.11
CA ARG A 57 -13.74 -9.66 -3.75
C ARG A 57 -12.77 -10.84 -3.61
N ASP A 58 -13.10 -11.98 -4.25
CA ASP A 58 -12.30 -13.20 -4.07
C ASP A 58 -10.91 -13.09 -4.67
N GLY A 59 -10.78 -12.46 -5.83
CA GLY A 59 -9.48 -12.23 -6.45
C GLY A 59 -8.59 -11.32 -5.60
N TYR A 60 -9.16 -10.26 -5.07
CA TYR A 60 -8.43 -9.34 -4.19
C TYR A 60 -8.06 -9.99 -2.86
N LYS A 61 -8.94 -10.80 -2.29
CA LYS A 61 -8.62 -11.55 -1.07
C LYS A 61 -7.49 -12.54 -1.30
N GLY A 62 -7.46 -13.20 -2.46
CA GLY A 62 -6.37 -14.09 -2.83
C GLY A 62 -5.03 -13.35 -2.89
N ALA A 63 -5.01 -12.18 -3.51
CA ALA A 63 -3.80 -11.36 -3.59
C ALA A 63 -3.33 -10.93 -2.19
N ALA A 64 -4.26 -10.49 -1.34
CA ALA A 64 -3.95 -10.11 0.04
C ALA A 64 -3.37 -11.29 0.84
N HIS A 65 -3.94 -12.48 0.68
CA HIS A 65 -3.48 -13.68 1.36
C HIS A 65 -2.05 -14.06 0.95
N ARG A 66 -1.76 -14.00 -0.35
CA ARG A 66 -0.40 -14.28 -0.85
C ARG A 66 0.60 -13.26 -0.33
N ALA A 67 0.23 -11.98 -0.29
CA ALA A 67 1.09 -10.94 0.25
C ALA A 67 1.40 -11.18 1.74
N ALA A 68 0.38 -11.48 2.53
CA ALA A 68 0.56 -11.76 3.95
C ALA A 68 1.47 -12.97 4.18
N LYS A 69 1.28 -14.03 3.40
CA LYS A 69 2.09 -15.24 3.50
C LYS A 69 3.56 -14.94 3.19
N PHE A 70 3.82 -14.19 2.13
CA PHE A 70 5.18 -13.80 1.77
C PHE A 70 5.85 -12.98 2.86
N LEU A 71 5.17 -11.98 3.40
CA LEU A 71 5.71 -11.12 4.44
C LEU A 71 5.97 -11.88 5.74
N ARG A 72 5.05 -12.73 6.15
CA ARG A 72 5.20 -13.54 7.36
C ARG A 72 6.34 -14.53 7.25
N ARG A 73 6.55 -15.12 6.08
CA ARG A 73 7.70 -16.00 5.82
C ARG A 73 9.02 -15.24 5.90
N SER A 74 9.00 -13.96 5.65
CA SER A 74 10.18 -13.09 5.76
C SER A 74 10.37 -12.56 7.18
N GLY A 75 9.60 -13.05 8.16
CA GLY A 75 9.71 -12.63 9.55
C GLY A 75 9.06 -11.32 9.88
N ILE A 76 8.16 -10.84 9.01
CA ILE A 76 7.50 -9.54 9.16
C ILE A 76 6.11 -9.74 9.76
N ASP A 77 5.76 -8.92 10.76
CA ASP A 77 4.40 -8.87 11.30
C ASP A 77 3.48 -8.23 10.25
N ALA A 78 2.53 -8.99 9.74
CA ALA A 78 1.64 -8.53 8.67
C ALA A 78 0.18 -8.76 9.06
N LYS A 79 -0.63 -7.71 8.90
CA LYS A 79 -2.07 -7.74 9.14
C LYS A 79 -2.81 -7.41 7.86
N ASN A 80 -3.93 -8.09 7.61
CA ASN A 80 -4.79 -7.81 6.46
C ASN A 80 -5.93 -6.89 6.84
N ILE A 81 -6.14 -5.86 6.02
CA ILE A 81 -7.30 -4.98 6.08
C ILE A 81 -7.97 -5.06 4.70
N PHE A 82 -9.21 -5.51 4.68
CA PHE A 82 -9.96 -5.61 3.44
C PHE A 82 -11.14 -4.65 3.46
N LYS A 83 -11.29 -3.86 2.39
CA LYS A 83 -12.38 -2.90 2.24
C LYS A 83 -12.99 -2.99 0.85
N VAL A 84 -14.24 -2.58 0.74
CA VAL A 84 -14.93 -2.42 -0.54
C VAL A 84 -15.23 -0.94 -0.72
N GLY A 85 -14.86 -0.39 -1.86
CA GLY A 85 -15.08 1.03 -2.14
C GLY A 85 -14.07 1.59 -3.13
N ASP A 86 -13.94 2.90 -3.14
CA ASP A 86 -12.96 3.58 -3.98
C ASP A 86 -11.57 3.45 -3.36
N PRO A 87 -10.58 2.96 -4.13
CA PRO A 87 -9.24 2.73 -3.56
C PRO A 87 -8.59 3.98 -2.97
N SER A 88 -8.67 5.12 -3.65
CA SER A 88 -8.01 6.33 -3.17
C SER A 88 -8.65 6.88 -1.90
N ASP A 89 -9.97 6.93 -1.87
CA ASP A 89 -10.70 7.41 -0.69
C ASP A 89 -10.44 6.50 0.50
N THR A 90 -10.39 5.19 0.26
CA THR A 90 -10.15 4.21 1.30
C THR A 90 -8.73 4.30 1.87
N ILE A 91 -7.73 4.50 1.01
CA ILE A 91 -6.35 4.70 1.48
C ILE A 91 -6.26 5.92 2.38
N VAL A 92 -6.85 7.04 1.97
CA VAL A 92 -6.87 8.27 2.76
C VAL A 92 -7.57 8.06 4.10
N GLU A 93 -8.68 7.32 4.08
CA GLU A 93 -9.45 7.03 5.29
C GLU A 93 -8.69 6.17 6.29
N ILE A 94 -8.00 5.14 5.80
CA ILE A 94 -7.29 4.16 6.65
C ILE A 94 -5.93 4.67 7.11
N ALA A 95 -5.24 5.45 6.28
CA ALA A 95 -3.90 5.93 6.60
C ALA A 95 -3.90 6.84 7.83
N THR A 96 -2.91 6.64 8.69
CA THR A 96 -2.70 7.46 9.88
C THR A 96 -1.34 8.14 9.78
N ASN A 97 -1.06 9.07 10.69
CA ASN A 97 0.25 9.72 10.76
C ASN A 97 1.38 8.73 11.10
N ASN A 98 1.03 7.52 11.55
CA ASN A 98 2.00 6.48 11.89
C ASN A 98 2.23 5.48 10.75
N HIS A 99 1.74 5.77 9.56
CA HIS A 99 1.93 4.91 8.39
C HIS A 99 2.97 5.47 7.44
N ILE A 100 3.69 4.56 6.77
CA ILE A 100 4.42 4.82 5.53
C ILE A 100 3.64 4.07 4.45
N ILE A 101 3.05 4.80 3.51
CA ILE A 101 2.26 4.19 2.44
C ILE A 101 3.20 3.69 1.36
N ILE A 102 3.04 2.43 0.95
CA ILE A 102 3.76 1.85 -0.20
C ILE A 102 2.72 1.32 -1.18
N MET A 103 2.83 1.72 -2.42
CA MET A 103 1.91 1.29 -3.47
C MET A 103 2.64 1.14 -4.80
N GLY A 104 2.18 0.21 -5.61
CA GLY A 104 2.73 -0.02 -6.94
C GLY A 104 2.13 0.92 -7.97
N ALA A 105 2.97 1.34 -8.91
CA ALA A 105 2.52 2.02 -10.11
C ALA A 105 2.55 1.02 -11.26
N SER A 106 1.40 0.54 -11.69
CA SER A 106 1.30 -0.39 -12.81
C SER A 106 0.55 0.27 -13.97
N THR A 107 1.04 0.04 -15.18
CA THR A 107 0.38 0.57 -16.37
C THR A 107 -0.96 -0.10 -16.65
N ARG A 108 -1.21 -1.26 -16.05
CA ARG A 108 -2.45 -2.02 -16.26
C ARG A 108 -3.41 -1.94 -15.07
N SER A 109 -2.99 -1.34 -13.99
CA SER A 109 -3.77 -1.26 -12.77
C SER A 109 -4.73 -0.08 -12.83
N PRO A 110 -5.93 -0.16 -12.22
CA PRO A 110 -6.71 1.03 -11.92
C PRO A 110 -5.91 2.08 -11.15
N LEU A 111 -4.88 1.66 -10.43
CA LEU A 111 -3.94 2.56 -9.78
C LEU A 111 -3.15 3.42 -10.77
N LYS A 112 -3.00 3.00 -12.01
CA LYS A 112 -2.42 3.86 -13.05
C LYS A 112 -3.25 5.11 -13.28
N LYS A 113 -4.57 4.96 -13.40
CA LYS A 113 -5.47 6.11 -13.49
C LYS A 113 -5.44 6.94 -12.23
N PHE A 114 -5.22 6.30 -11.14
CA PHE A 114 -5.03 6.86 -9.83
C PHE A 114 -3.79 7.76 -9.76
N PHE A 115 -2.67 7.37 -10.43
CA PHE A 115 -1.42 8.13 -10.41
C PHE A 115 -1.25 9.09 -11.57
N ILE A 116 -2.09 9.04 -12.58
CA ILE A 116 -2.03 9.93 -13.74
C ILE A 116 -3.12 10.98 -13.70
N GLY A 117 -4.23 10.69 -13.00
CA GLY A 117 -5.33 11.63 -12.84
C GLY A 117 -5.23 12.48 -11.58
N SER A 118 -6.30 13.20 -11.27
CA SER A 118 -6.38 14.04 -10.08
C SER A 118 -6.45 13.24 -8.78
N LYS A 119 -6.93 11.99 -8.80
CA LYS A 119 -7.09 11.17 -7.60
C LYS A 119 -5.78 10.80 -6.89
N PRO A 120 -4.68 10.47 -7.60
CA PRO A 120 -3.39 10.26 -6.92
C PRO A 120 -2.89 11.50 -6.22
N LEU A 121 -3.09 12.65 -6.85
CA LEU A 121 -2.75 13.93 -6.22
C LEU A 121 -3.57 14.14 -4.95
N ASP A 122 -4.85 13.74 -4.97
CA ASP A 122 -5.71 13.83 -3.79
C ASP A 122 -5.18 12.99 -2.64
N VAL A 123 -4.71 11.77 -2.91
CA VAL A 123 -4.09 10.93 -1.87
C VAL A 123 -2.84 11.59 -1.34
N MET A 124 -1.96 12.08 -2.22
CA MET A 124 -0.74 12.76 -1.83
C MET A 124 -0.99 14.01 -1.01
N GLU A 125 -2.02 14.77 -1.36
CA GLU A 125 -2.38 16.01 -0.68
C GLU A 125 -3.09 15.77 0.65
N ASN A 126 -3.93 14.74 0.72
CA ASN A 126 -4.77 14.47 1.89
C ASN A 126 -4.16 13.49 2.88
N CYS A 127 -3.12 12.78 2.52
CA CYS A 127 -2.34 11.98 3.45
C CYS A 127 -1.17 12.78 3.97
N SER A 128 -1.06 12.88 5.29
CA SER A 128 0.06 13.60 5.92
C SER A 128 1.28 12.71 6.16
N CYS A 129 1.23 11.45 5.74
CA CYS A 129 2.28 10.47 5.96
C CYS A 129 3.19 10.31 4.73
N PRO A 130 4.39 9.75 4.92
CA PRO A 130 5.29 9.44 3.81
C PRO A 130 4.67 8.43 2.83
N ILE A 131 4.94 8.60 1.53
CA ILE A 131 4.42 7.73 0.48
C ILE A 131 5.55 7.30 -0.42
N LEU A 132 5.66 5.99 -0.67
CA LEU A 132 6.58 5.41 -1.64
C LEU A 132 5.78 4.77 -2.78
N ILE A 133 6.04 5.26 -3.98
CA ILE A 133 5.44 4.69 -5.19
C ILE A 133 6.51 3.86 -5.90
N VAL A 134 6.20 2.58 -6.12
CA VAL A 134 7.13 1.62 -6.72
C VAL A 134 6.75 1.39 -8.18
N LYS A 135 7.66 1.69 -9.04
CA LYS A 135 7.50 1.43 -10.48
C LYS A 135 8.06 0.09 -10.88
#